data_ce5bf1e0bd1ebb74034ea79d8bb74feb
#
_entry.id   ce5bf1e0bd1ebb74034ea79d8bb74feb
#
_cell.length_a   1.000
_cell.length_b   1.000
_cell.length_c   1.000
_cell.angle_alpha   90.00
_cell.angle_beta   90.00
_cell.angle_gamma   90.00
#
_symmetry.space_group_name_H-M   'P 1'
#
loop_
_entity.id
_entity.type
_entity.pdbx_description
1 polymer ?
#
loop_
_entity_poly.entity_id
_entity_poly.type
_entity_poly.pdbx_seq_one_letter_code
_entity_poly.pdbx_strand_id
1 'polypeptide(L)'
;QEHKVTFEPFNHSAPRFAPNGRKLYFLRGETSLFSGQPSVQLFSVTLEREERDPTEPEERQETAEATEGGPRRPQVARPEPPKEIAIDWAGLRRRTRQLTRMPFPVSSYAISSDGRTIVFATSEPMGVRMVPVLYSIQEDGRRLTRITSGTVSSEEEGDGPPLPGFGPGGGISDIAFSRDGRTVFFREGNGVYSVSLPASVAATQAPGARGDVPRRRITFVAKVKIDKPATWQQMFDDAWRTMKYRFYDPAMHGKDWDAARAKYRPLVEHVG
;
A
#
# COMPACT_ATOMS: atom_id res chain seq x y z
N GLN A 1 12.95 -12.45 -20.51
CA GLN A 1 11.90 -11.86 -21.36
C GLN A 1 10.97 -11.02 -20.51
N GLU A 2 10.60 -9.83 -21.01
CA GLU A 2 9.57 -9.00 -20.38
C GLU A 2 8.20 -9.44 -20.88
N HIS A 3 7.26 -9.63 -19.95
CA HIS A 3 5.90 -10.01 -20.25
C HIS A 3 4.90 -9.01 -19.69
N LYS A 4 3.92 -8.65 -20.50
CA LYS A 4 2.87 -7.71 -20.11
C LYS A 4 1.80 -8.43 -19.28
N VAL A 5 1.54 -7.93 -18.06
CA VAL A 5 0.55 -8.50 -17.14
C VAL A 5 -0.82 -7.84 -17.28
N THR A 6 -0.85 -6.53 -17.57
CA THR A 6 -2.08 -5.75 -17.72
C THR A 6 -2.20 -5.23 -19.13
N PHE A 7 -3.42 -5.21 -19.68
CA PHE A 7 -3.69 -4.91 -21.10
C PHE A 7 -4.60 -3.70 -21.31
N GLU A 8 -5.21 -3.20 -20.27
CA GLU A 8 -6.10 -2.04 -20.33
C GLU A 8 -5.30 -0.73 -20.32
N PRO A 9 -5.84 0.35 -20.93
CA PRO A 9 -5.18 1.67 -20.98
C PRO A 9 -5.39 2.47 -19.68
N PHE A 10 -5.25 1.81 -18.53
CA PHE A 10 -5.40 2.42 -17.21
C PHE A 10 -4.07 2.54 -16.49
N ASN A 11 -4.01 3.44 -15.52
CA ASN A 11 -2.86 3.55 -14.64
C ASN A 11 -2.85 2.40 -13.64
N HIS A 12 -1.77 1.63 -13.63
CA HIS A 12 -1.54 0.54 -12.68
C HIS A 12 -0.38 0.92 -11.76
N SER A 13 -0.57 0.74 -10.46
CA SER A 13 0.42 1.12 -9.45
C SER A 13 0.47 0.14 -8.28
N ALA A 14 1.50 0.28 -7.45
CA ALA A 14 1.70 -0.49 -6.22
C ALA A 14 1.57 -2.02 -6.40
N PRO A 15 2.25 -2.67 -7.37
CA PRO A 15 2.16 -4.11 -7.52
C PRO A 15 2.78 -4.82 -6.30
N ARG A 16 2.08 -5.86 -5.79
CA ARG A 16 2.55 -6.71 -4.70
C ARG A 16 2.16 -8.15 -4.94
N PHE A 17 3.11 -9.07 -4.80
CA PHE A 17 2.82 -10.49 -4.83
C PHE A 17 2.14 -10.94 -3.53
N ALA A 18 1.23 -11.90 -3.65
CA ALA A 18 0.77 -12.67 -2.51
C ALA A 18 1.96 -13.41 -1.88
N PRO A 19 1.94 -13.68 -0.55
CA PRO A 19 3.03 -14.41 0.11
C PRO A 19 3.32 -15.80 -0.49
N ASN A 20 2.31 -16.45 -1.05
CA ASN A 20 2.45 -17.73 -1.74
C ASN A 20 2.91 -17.60 -3.21
N GLY A 21 3.08 -16.37 -3.71
CA GLY A 21 3.50 -16.08 -5.08
C GLY A 21 2.46 -16.34 -6.18
N ARG A 22 1.30 -16.91 -5.88
CA ARG A 22 0.31 -17.32 -6.88
C ARG A 22 -0.57 -16.19 -7.41
N LYS A 23 -0.64 -15.07 -6.71
CA LYS A 23 -1.44 -13.90 -7.09
C LYS A 23 -0.58 -12.65 -7.08
N LEU A 24 -0.88 -11.73 -7.99
CA LEU A 24 -0.36 -10.37 -7.99
C LEU A 24 -1.52 -9.43 -7.72
N TYR A 25 -1.34 -8.54 -6.77
CA TYR A 25 -2.27 -7.47 -6.43
C TYR A 25 -1.74 -6.15 -6.96
N PHE A 26 -2.62 -5.24 -7.34
CA PHE A 26 -2.26 -3.91 -7.81
C PHE A 26 -3.43 -2.95 -7.71
N LEU A 27 -3.13 -1.67 -7.66
CA LEU A 27 -4.13 -0.61 -7.78
C LEU A 27 -4.30 -0.25 -9.25
N ARG A 28 -5.56 -0.14 -9.68
CA ARG A 28 -5.91 0.34 -11.02
C ARG A 28 -6.72 1.62 -10.90
N GLY A 29 -6.20 2.69 -11.49
CA GLY A 29 -6.82 3.99 -11.53
C GLY A 29 -7.53 4.23 -12.85
N GLU A 30 -8.80 4.58 -12.79
CA GLU A 30 -9.62 5.01 -13.92
C GLU A 30 -10.10 6.43 -13.66
N THR A 31 -10.09 7.28 -14.68
CA THR A 31 -10.76 8.57 -14.57
C THR A 31 -12.19 8.38 -15.06
N SER A 32 -13.14 8.60 -14.17
CA SER A 32 -14.55 8.55 -14.57
C SER A 32 -14.85 9.67 -15.57
N LEU A 33 -15.26 9.31 -16.75
CA LEU A 33 -15.67 10.27 -17.80
C LEU A 33 -16.90 11.11 -17.38
N PHE A 34 -17.71 10.61 -16.43
CA PHE A 34 -18.93 11.27 -16.00
C PHE A 34 -18.73 12.17 -14.78
N SER A 35 -17.86 11.80 -13.86
CA SER A 35 -17.64 12.56 -12.60
C SER A 35 -16.33 13.33 -12.58
N GLY A 36 -15.40 13.07 -13.50
CA GLY A 36 -14.05 13.63 -13.48
C GLY A 36 -13.21 13.20 -12.27
N GLN A 37 -13.79 12.37 -11.38
CA GLN A 37 -13.12 11.92 -10.17
C GLN A 37 -12.29 10.66 -10.44
N PRO A 38 -11.07 10.58 -9.92
CA PRO A 38 -10.28 9.37 -10.03
C PRO A 38 -10.94 8.25 -9.22
N SER A 39 -11.18 7.10 -9.86
CA SER A 39 -11.60 5.86 -9.22
C SER A 39 -10.40 4.94 -9.18
N VAL A 40 -9.78 4.78 -8.02
CA VAL A 40 -8.68 3.83 -7.82
C VAL A 40 -9.20 2.65 -7.01
N GLN A 41 -9.10 1.45 -7.57
CA GLN A 41 -9.60 0.23 -6.94
C GLN A 41 -8.49 -0.82 -6.86
N LEU A 42 -8.66 -1.77 -5.94
CA LEU A 42 -7.75 -2.90 -5.78
C LEU A 42 -8.17 -4.05 -6.68
N PHE A 43 -7.22 -4.58 -7.42
CA PHE A 43 -7.35 -5.72 -8.31
C PHE A 43 -6.39 -6.84 -7.92
N SER A 44 -6.73 -8.05 -8.30
CA SER A 44 -5.83 -9.20 -8.24
C SER A 44 -5.81 -9.91 -9.58
N VAL A 45 -4.69 -10.55 -9.89
CA VAL A 45 -4.55 -11.48 -11.00
C VAL A 45 -3.94 -12.78 -10.49
N THR A 46 -4.58 -13.89 -10.78
CA THR A 46 -4.03 -15.23 -10.48
C THR A 46 -3.03 -15.60 -11.58
N LEU A 47 -1.81 -15.95 -11.18
CA LEU A 47 -0.69 -16.20 -12.10
C LEU A 47 -0.71 -17.62 -12.65
N GLU A 48 -1.09 -18.59 -11.85
CA GLU A 48 -1.29 -19.97 -12.25
C GLU A 48 -2.71 -20.17 -12.77
N ARG A 49 -2.89 -21.13 -13.67
CA ARG A 49 -4.21 -21.59 -14.09
C ARG A 49 -4.76 -22.48 -12.99
N GLU A 50 -5.76 -22.04 -12.26
CA GLU A 50 -6.54 -22.92 -11.39
C GLU A 50 -7.42 -23.77 -12.30
N GLU A 51 -7.16 -25.07 -12.37
CA GLU A 51 -8.13 -26.05 -12.87
C GLU A 51 -9.22 -26.19 -11.82
N ARG A 52 -10.28 -25.40 -12.01
CA ARG A 52 -11.47 -25.50 -11.16
C ARG A 52 -12.20 -26.76 -11.56
N ASP A 53 -12.38 -27.71 -10.66
CA ASP A 53 -13.26 -28.82 -10.87
C ASP A 53 -14.72 -28.27 -10.94
N PRO A 54 -15.40 -28.38 -12.09
CA PRO A 54 -16.73 -27.82 -12.24
C PRO A 54 -17.80 -28.54 -11.40
N THR A 55 -17.43 -29.59 -10.69
CA THR A 55 -18.35 -30.43 -9.89
C THR A 55 -18.35 -30.12 -8.40
N GLU A 56 -17.47 -29.25 -7.89
CA GLU A 56 -17.49 -28.84 -6.48
C GLU A 56 -18.37 -27.59 -6.29
N PRO A 57 -19.57 -27.73 -5.66
CA PRO A 57 -20.36 -26.57 -5.26
C PRO A 57 -19.63 -25.76 -4.20
N GLU A 58 -19.66 -24.42 -4.35
CA GLU A 58 -19.01 -23.48 -3.42
C GLU A 58 -19.38 -23.67 -1.95
N GLU A 59 -20.52 -24.29 -1.65
CA GLU A 59 -21.02 -24.56 -0.30
C GLU A 59 -20.30 -25.70 0.45
N ARG A 60 -19.60 -26.60 -0.26
CA ARG A 60 -18.92 -27.74 0.42
C ARG A 60 -17.57 -27.37 1.02
N GLN A 61 -16.91 -26.34 0.53
CA GLN A 61 -15.64 -25.90 1.12
C GLN A 61 -15.82 -25.21 2.46
N GLU A 62 -16.90 -24.46 2.66
CA GLU A 62 -17.20 -23.83 3.96
C GLU A 62 -17.56 -24.85 5.05
N THR A 63 -18.16 -25.99 4.67
CA THR A 63 -18.58 -27.04 5.63
C THR A 63 -17.43 -28.01 5.96
N ALA A 64 -16.51 -28.27 5.06
CA ALA A 64 -15.38 -29.18 5.32
C ALA A 64 -14.34 -28.57 6.27
N GLU A 65 -14.09 -27.25 6.17
CA GLU A 65 -13.20 -26.54 7.11
C GLU A 65 -13.79 -26.39 8.53
N ALA A 66 -15.11 -26.46 8.67
CA ALA A 66 -15.78 -26.32 9.97
C ALA A 66 -15.81 -27.63 10.79
N THR A 67 -15.60 -28.79 10.16
CA THR A 67 -15.82 -30.10 10.84
C THR A 67 -14.52 -30.78 11.33
N GLU A 68 -13.34 -30.31 10.94
CA GLU A 68 -12.05 -30.87 11.37
C GLU A 68 -11.29 -30.08 12.45
N GLY A 69 -11.98 -29.22 13.19
CA GLY A 69 -11.42 -28.34 14.21
C GLY A 69 -11.36 -28.94 15.62
N GLY A 70 -10.58 -29.99 15.86
CA GLY A 70 -10.05 -30.26 17.21
C GLY A 70 -8.99 -29.19 17.58
N PRO A 71 -8.72 -28.99 18.90
CA PRO A 71 -7.80 -27.92 19.34
C PRO A 71 -6.37 -28.25 18.93
N ARG A 72 -5.98 -27.85 17.71
CA ARG A 72 -4.59 -27.91 17.27
C ARG A 72 -3.84 -26.72 17.88
N ARG A 73 -2.82 -27.04 18.68
CA ARG A 73 -1.79 -26.05 19.08
C ARG A 73 -1.27 -25.35 17.82
N PRO A 74 -1.05 -24.02 17.88
CA PRO A 74 -0.48 -23.31 16.75
C PRO A 74 0.93 -23.83 16.47
N GLN A 75 1.06 -24.70 15.47
CA GLN A 75 2.35 -24.99 14.86
C GLN A 75 2.77 -23.74 14.11
N VAL A 76 3.88 -23.16 14.54
CA VAL A 76 4.59 -22.13 13.78
C VAL A 76 4.96 -22.77 12.44
N ALA A 77 4.23 -22.43 11.39
CA ALA A 77 4.52 -22.91 10.05
C ALA A 77 5.96 -22.48 9.69
N ARG A 78 6.84 -23.47 9.50
CA ARG A 78 8.14 -23.24 8.88
C ARG A 78 7.86 -22.63 7.50
N PRO A 79 8.57 -21.57 7.10
CA PRO A 79 8.46 -21.06 5.74
C PRO A 79 8.85 -22.19 4.79
N GLU A 80 7.89 -22.66 3.99
CA GLU A 80 8.20 -23.56 2.87
C GLU A 80 9.17 -22.85 1.93
N PRO A 81 10.17 -23.56 1.38
CA PRO A 81 11.06 -22.97 0.39
C PRO A 81 10.23 -22.44 -0.77
N PRO A 82 10.64 -21.31 -1.37
CA PRO A 82 9.92 -20.69 -2.48
C PRO A 82 9.75 -21.72 -3.60
N LYS A 83 8.50 -22.14 -3.81
CA LYS A 83 8.13 -23.02 -4.90
C LYS A 83 8.29 -22.23 -6.18
N GLU A 84 8.96 -22.80 -7.17
CA GLU A 84 9.06 -22.19 -8.48
C GLU A 84 7.67 -21.91 -9.03
N ILE A 85 7.36 -20.65 -9.27
CA ILE A 85 6.02 -20.23 -9.71
C ILE A 85 5.99 -20.32 -11.23
N ALA A 86 5.20 -21.24 -11.75
CA ALA A 86 4.92 -21.32 -13.18
C ALA A 86 3.84 -20.30 -13.54
N ILE A 87 4.22 -19.23 -14.22
CA ILE A 87 3.25 -18.23 -14.68
C ILE A 87 2.66 -18.68 -16.01
N ASP A 88 1.34 -18.92 -16.00
CA ASP A 88 0.60 -19.13 -17.25
C ASP A 88 0.25 -17.75 -17.85
N TRP A 89 1.00 -17.36 -18.87
CA TRP A 89 0.80 -16.07 -19.55
C TRP A 89 -0.47 -16.02 -20.39
N ALA A 90 -0.99 -17.17 -20.80
CA ALA A 90 -2.22 -17.24 -21.56
C ALA A 90 -3.44 -16.98 -20.65
N GLY A 91 -4.27 -16.00 -21.00
CA GLY A 91 -5.52 -15.73 -20.28
C GLY A 91 -5.40 -14.94 -18.99
N LEU A 92 -4.27 -14.31 -18.66
CA LEU A 92 -4.11 -13.43 -17.49
C LEU A 92 -5.24 -12.39 -17.38
N ARG A 93 -5.68 -11.83 -18.50
CA ARG A 93 -6.78 -10.87 -18.55
C ARG A 93 -8.08 -11.43 -17.97
N ARG A 94 -8.38 -12.70 -18.23
CA ARG A 94 -9.59 -13.37 -17.73
C ARG A 94 -9.50 -13.71 -16.25
N ARG A 95 -8.29 -13.84 -15.72
CA ARG A 95 -7.98 -14.12 -14.31
C ARG A 95 -7.79 -12.86 -13.46
N THR A 96 -7.89 -11.68 -14.09
CA THR A 96 -7.88 -10.41 -13.38
C THR A 96 -9.26 -10.15 -12.78
N ARG A 97 -9.31 -9.93 -11.48
CA ARG A 97 -10.54 -9.69 -10.71
C ARG A 97 -10.45 -8.38 -9.94
N GLN A 98 -11.51 -7.60 -9.95
CA GLN A 98 -11.65 -6.44 -9.08
C GLN A 98 -12.09 -6.90 -7.69
N LEU A 99 -11.31 -6.53 -6.67
CA LEU A 99 -11.60 -6.90 -5.28
C LEU A 99 -12.42 -5.83 -4.55
N THR A 100 -12.14 -4.56 -4.80
CA THR A 100 -12.85 -3.45 -4.13
C THR A 100 -13.75 -2.70 -5.11
N ARG A 101 -14.88 -2.22 -4.58
CA ARG A 101 -15.82 -1.31 -5.28
C ARG A 101 -16.19 -0.19 -4.34
N MET A 102 -15.19 0.58 -3.95
CA MET A 102 -15.37 1.68 -3.02
C MET A 102 -15.83 2.93 -3.76
N PRO A 103 -16.70 3.77 -3.14
CA PRO A 103 -17.11 5.04 -3.73
C PRO A 103 -15.97 6.04 -3.82
N PHE A 104 -14.90 5.85 -3.03
CA PHE A 104 -13.71 6.70 -3.00
C PHE A 104 -12.47 5.89 -3.35
N PRO A 105 -11.40 6.56 -3.85
CA PRO A 105 -10.17 5.90 -4.24
C PRO A 105 -9.51 5.12 -3.09
N VAL A 106 -9.01 3.94 -3.42
CA VAL A 106 -8.08 3.19 -2.54
C VAL A 106 -6.71 3.82 -2.68
N SER A 107 -6.12 4.28 -1.57
CA SER A 107 -4.84 4.99 -1.56
C SER A 107 -3.64 4.08 -1.33
N SER A 108 -3.80 3.07 -0.48
CA SER A 108 -2.74 2.12 -0.14
C SER A 108 -3.34 0.79 0.35
N TYR A 109 -2.54 -0.27 0.34
CA TYR A 109 -2.95 -1.57 0.85
C TYR A 109 -1.77 -2.41 1.33
N ALA A 110 -2.06 -3.41 2.15
CA ALA A 110 -1.14 -4.45 2.57
C ALA A 110 -1.83 -5.80 2.60
N ILE A 111 -1.04 -6.87 2.44
CA ILE A 111 -1.50 -8.25 2.43
C ILE A 111 -0.95 -8.93 3.68
N SER A 112 -1.78 -9.69 4.39
CA SER A 112 -1.36 -10.49 5.54
C SER A 112 -0.36 -11.57 5.14
N SER A 113 0.46 -12.02 6.09
CA SER A 113 1.49 -13.04 5.84
C SER A 113 0.92 -14.39 5.39
N ASP A 114 -0.33 -14.71 5.74
CA ASP A 114 -1.05 -15.90 5.28
C ASP A 114 -1.72 -15.72 3.91
N GLY A 115 -1.71 -14.49 3.36
CA GLY A 115 -2.31 -14.14 2.07
C GLY A 115 -3.83 -14.02 2.06
N ARG A 116 -4.51 -14.31 3.19
CA ARG A 116 -5.98 -14.40 3.25
C ARG A 116 -6.67 -13.06 3.46
N THR A 117 -6.01 -12.14 4.15
CA THR A 117 -6.58 -10.84 4.52
C THR A 117 -5.81 -9.71 3.86
N ILE A 118 -6.52 -8.78 3.29
CA ILE A 118 -5.96 -7.56 2.72
C ILE A 118 -6.54 -6.39 3.49
N VAL A 119 -5.68 -5.50 3.97
CA VAL A 119 -6.09 -4.23 4.59
C VAL A 119 -5.78 -3.13 3.61
N PHE A 120 -6.72 -2.22 3.42
CA PHE A 120 -6.57 -1.08 2.53
C PHE A 120 -7.12 0.20 3.13
N ALA A 121 -6.57 1.32 2.69
CA ALA A 121 -7.00 2.65 3.06
C ALA A 121 -7.83 3.29 1.94
N THR A 122 -8.89 3.97 2.33
CA THR A 122 -9.72 4.81 1.49
C THR A 122 -10.15 6.03 2.28
N SER A 123 -11.04 6.85 1.74
CA SER A 123 -11.62 7.99 2.44
C SER A 123 -13.13 7.86 2.49
N GLU A 124 -13.74 8.43 3.55
CA GLU A 124 -15.19 8.52 3.69
C GLU A 124 -15.60 9.96 4.01
N PRO A 125 -16.76 10.43 3.55
CA PRO A 125 -17.28 11.72 3.94
C PRO A 125 -17.78 11.69 5.40
N MET A 126 -17.31 12.64 6.19
CA MET A 126 -17.83 12.92 7.52
C MET A 126 -18.27 14.39 7.58
N GLY A 127 -19.53 14.65 7.25
CA GLY A 127 -20.03 15.99 6.98
C GLY A 127 -19.36 16.60 5.74
N VAL A 128 -18.70 17.74 5.89
CA VAL A 128 -18.00 18.44 4.80
C VAL A 128 -16.55 18.00 4.61
N ARG A 129 -16.04 17.12 5.46
CA ARG A 129 -14.65 16.67 5.45
C ARG A 129 -14.52 15.22 5.01
N MET A 130 -13.41 14.89 4.35
CA MET A 130 -13.03 13.52 4.04
C MET A 130 -12.15 12.98 5.17
N VAL A 131 -12.50 11.80 5.67
CA VAL A 131 -11.77 11.12 6.75
C VAL A 131 -11.13 9.86 6.17
N PRO A 132 -9.83 9.64 6.37
CA PRO A 132 -9.20 8.40 5.95
C PRO A 132 -9.72 7.24 6.81
N VAL A 133 -9.97 6.10 6.17
CA VAL A 133 -10.53 4.91 6.81
C VAL A 133 -9.78 3.67 6.38
N LEU A 134 -9.55 2.75 7.32
CA LEU A 134 -9.03 1.41 7.04
C LEU A 134 -10.16 0.40 6.94
N TYR A 135 -10.08 -0.42 5.90
CA TYR A 135 -10.92 -1.58 5.69
C TYR A 135 -10.08 -2.85 5.58
N SER A 136 -10.67 -3.96 5.96
CA SER A 136 -10.17 -5.30 5.60
C SER A 136 -11.12 -5.97 4.62
N ILE A 137 -10.55 -6.79 3.74
CA ILE A 137 -11.27 -7.62 2.78
C ILE A 137 -10.53 -8.95 2.65
N GLN A 138 -11.22 -10.02 2.37
CA GLN A 138 -10.59 -11.29 2.08
C GLN A 138 -10.01 -11.33 0.66
N GLU A 139 -9.09 -12.25 0.42
CA GLU A 139 -8.42 -12.44 -0.89
C GLU A 139 -9.38 -12.72 -2.05
N ASP A 140 -10.57 -13.22 -1.77
CA ASP A 140 -11.65 -13.48 -2.73
C ASP A 140 -12.53 -12.26 -3.01
N GLY A 141 -12.30 -11.13 -2.32
CA GLY A 141 -13.11 -9.91 -2.42
C GLY A 141 -14.36 -9.92 -1.54
N ARG A 142 -14.51 -10.91 -0.66
CA ARG A 142 -15.64 -11.01 0.28
C ARG A 142 -15.29 -10.44 1.66
N ARG A 143 -16.29 -10.34 2.54
CA ARG A 143 -16.16 -9.91 3.95
C ARG A 143 -15.45 -8.57 4.10
N LEU A 144 -15.95 -7.57 3.35
CA LEU A 144 -15.51 -6.18 3.53
C LEU A 144 -15.90 -5.72 4.94
N THR A 145 -14.90 -5.37 5.76
CA THR A 145 -15.12 -4.92 7.14
C THR A 145 -14.36 -3.63 7.39
N ARG A 146 -15.03 -2.65 7.97
CA ARG A 146 -14.43 -1.41 8.43
C ARG A 146 -13.63 -1.67 9.70
N ILE A 147 -12.38 -1.26 9.75
CA ILE A 147 -11.50 -1.46 10.91
C ILE A 147 -11.53 -0.23 11.80
N THR A 148 -11.10 0.91 11.29
CA THR A 148 -10.98 2.15 12.06
C THR A 148 -10.94 3.35 11.12
N SER A 149 -11.38 4.50 11.63
CA SER A 149 -11.20 5.78 10.96
C SER A 149 -9.95 6.51 11.45
N GLY A 150 -9.36 7.30 10.56
CA GLY A 150 -8.37 8.28 10.89
C GLY A 150 -8.96 9.45 11.69
N THR A 151 -8.12 10.30 12.23
CA THR A 151 -8.55 11.58 12.75
C THR A 151 -8.74 12.57 11.61
N VAL A 152 -9.79 13.34 11.70
CA VAL A 152 -9.81 14.63 11.02
C VAL A 152 -8.72 15.44 11.72
N SER A 153 -7.56 15.64 11.07
CA SER A 153 -6.53 16.49 11.64
C SER A 153 -7.11 17.90 11.82
N SER A 154 -7.51 18.20 13.05
CA SER A 154 -7.56 19.57 13.51
C SER A 154 -6.10 19.97 13.61
N GLU A 155 -5.65 20.78 12.67
CA GLU A 155 -4.50 21.67 12.72
C GLU A 155 -3.57 21.47 13.94
N GLU A 156 -2.80 20.39 14.00
CA GLU A 156 -1.52 20.45 14.68
C GLU A 156 -0.51 20.83 13.58
N GLU A 157 -0.22 22.10 13.54
CA GLU A 157 0.83 22.76 12.77
C GLU A 157 2.14 21.96 12.87
N GLY A 158 2.39 21.14 11.87
CA GLY A 158 3.74 20.77 11.52
C GLY A 158 4.35 21.95 10.78
N ASP A 159 5.33 22.61 11.37
CA ASP A 159 6.05 23.81 10.90
C ASP A 159 6.90 23.54 9.63
N GLY A 160 6.35 22.76 8.69
CA GLY A 160 6.96 22.47 7.40
C GLY A 160 6.04 22.84 6.25
N PRO A 161 6.59 23.34 5.11
CA PRO A 161 5.79 23.66 3.95
C PRO A 161 5.03 22.43 3.46
N PRO A 162 3.74 22.55 3.09
CA PRO A 162 2.96 21.43 2.57
C PRO A 162 3.60 20.91 1.29
N LEU A 163 3.89 19.61 1.26
CA LEU A 163 4.40 18.96 0.06
C LEU A 163 3.31 18.98 -1.02
N PRO A 164 3.65 19.39 -2.26
CA PRO A 164 2.69 19.42 -3.35
C PRO A 164 2.09 18.05 -3.62
N GLY A 165 0.77 17.93 -3.54
CA GLY A 165 0.02 16.70 -3.80
C GLY A 165 -0.53 15.98 -2.57
N PHE A 166 -0.19 16.43 -1.37
CA PHE A 166 -0.81 15.98 -0.12
C PHE A 166 -1.58 17.16 0.48
N GLY A 167 -2.91 17.10 0.41
CA GLY A 167 -3.76 18.08 1.06
C GLY A 167 -3.54 18.11 2.59
N PRO A 168 -3.96 19.17 3.29
CA PRO A 168 -3.87 19.27 4.74
C PRO A 168 -4.81 18.24 5.38
N GLY A 169 -4.28 17.10 5.74
CA GLY A 169 -5.01 15.96 6.26
C GLY A 169 -4.38 14.70 5.68
N GLY A 170 -3.23 14.30 6.23
CA GLY A 170 -2.47 13.16 5.74
C GLY A 170 -3.35 11.91 5.72
N GLY A 171 -3.57 11.35 4.53
CA GLY A 171 -4.20 10.06 4.36
C GLY A 171 -3.44 8.96 5.09
N ILE A 172 -4.07 7.81 5.22
CA ILE A 172 -3.40 6.61 5.76
C ILE A 172 -2.48 6.05 4.67
N SER A 173 -1.21 5.81 5.05
CA SER A 173 -0.16 5.25 4.19
C SER A 173 0.68 4.23 4.95
N ASP A 174 1.63 3.60 4.25
CA ASP A 174 2.62 2.68 4.83
C ASP A 174 2.00 1.58 5.69
N ILE A 175 0.92 0.98 5.19
CA ILE A 175 0.22 -0.09 5.88
C ILE A 175 1.10 -1.34 5.90
N ALA A 176 1.28 -1.92 7.09
CA ALA A 176 2.04 -3.14 7.29
C ALA A 176 1.39 -4.03 8.34
N PHE A 177 1.42 -5.33 8.13
CA PHE A 177 1.01 -6.30 9.15
C PHE A 177 2.16 -6.60 10.11
N SER A 178 1.82 -6.89 11.35
CA SER A 178 2.73 -7.57 12.27
C SER A 178 3.03 -8.98 11.78
N ARG A 179 4.13 -9.56 12.27
CA ARG A 179 4.57 -10.89 11.86
C ARG A 179 3.53 -11.99 12.15
N ASP A 180 2.73 -11.81 13.19
CA ASP A 180 1.65 -12.74 13.58
C ASP A 180 0.32 -12.47 12.86
N GLY A 181 0.26 -11.45 11.98
CA GLY A 181 -0.92 -11.08 11.22
C GLY A 181 -2.07 -10.46 12.03
N ARG A 182 -1.89 -10.24 13.34
CA ARG A 182 -2.97 -9.79 14.24
C ARG A 182 -3.02 -8.28 14.44
N THR A 183 -1.94 -7.59 14.15
CA THR A 183 -1.85 -6.15 14.29
C THR A 183 -1.50 -5.52 12.96
N VAL A 184 -2.14 -4.42 12.64
CA VAL A 184 -1.83 -3.60 11.47
C VAL A 184 -1.22 -2.30 11.95
N PHE A 185 -0.07 -1.96 11.39
CA PHE A 185 0.60 -0.69 11.57
C PHE A 185 0.33 0.19 10.36
N PHE A 186 0.20 1.48 10.58
CA PHE A 186 0.02 2.44 9.49
C PHE A 186 0.52 3.81 9.91
N ARG A 187 0.83 4.62 8.92
CA ARG A 187 1.16 6.02 9.11
C ARG A 187 -0.03 6.91 8.75
N GLU A 188 -0.31 7.90 9.58
CA GLU A 188 -1.26 8.95 9.33
C GLU A 188 -0.60 10.29 9.69
N GLY A 189 -0.43 11.16 8.72
CA GLY A 189 0.37 12.37 8.89
C GLY A 189 1.79 12.05 9.37
N ASN A 190 2.18 12.66 10.50
CA ASN A 190 3.48 12.44 11.14
C ASN A 190 3.44 11.34 12.22
N GLY A 191 2.30 10.69 12.42
CA GLY A 191 2.12 9.66 13.45
C GLY A 191 2.17 8.24 12.90
N VAL A 192 2.69 7.32 13.71
CA VAL A 192 2.57 5.87 13.48
C VAL A 192 1.54 5.32 14.43
N TYR A 193 0.64 4.53 13.91
CA TYR A 193 -0.47 3.95 14.66
C TYR A 193 -0.52 2.44 14.49
N SER A 194 -1.10 1.76 15.46
CA SER A 194 -1.42 0.35 15.39
C SER A 194 -2.87 0.10 15.72
N VAL A 195 -3.44 -0.91 15.10
CA VAL A 195 -4.78 -1.42 15.35
C VAL A 195 -4.72 -2.94 15.39
N SER A 196 -5.37 -3.55 16.40
CA SER A 196 -5.47 -5.00 16.49
C SER A 196 -6.64 -5.49 15.66
N LEU A 197 -6.39 -6.45 14.78
CA LEU A 197 -7.47 -7.10 14.05
C LEU A 197 -8.16 -8.11 14.96
N PRO A 198 -9.50 -8.17 14.99
CA PRO A 198 -10.22 -9.18 15.74
C PRO A 198 -9.83 -10.58 15.22
N ALA A 199 -9.64 -11.53 16.14
CA ALA A 199 -9.16 -12.89 15.84
C ALA A 199 -10.09 -13.70 14.92
N SER A 200 -11.34 -13.27 14.79
CA SER A 200 -12.24 -13.72 13.74
C SER A 200 -12.89 -12.50 13.10
N VAL A 201 -12.62 -12.28 11.84
CA VAL A 201 -13.46 -11.40 10.98
C VAL A 201 -14.89 -12.00 10.89
N ALA A 202 -15.11 -13.16 11.48
CA ALA A 202 -16.39 -13.84 11.61
C ALA A 202 -17.23 -13.39 12.81
N ALA A 203 -16.69 -12.64 13.76
CA ALA A 203 -17.49 -12.04 14.82
C ALA A 203 -18.25 -10.86 14.25
N THR A 204 -19.32 -11.18 13.60
CA THR A 204 -20.55 -10.44 13.31
C THR A 204 -20.58 -9.07 13.97
N GLN A 205 -20.08 -8.06 13.30
CA GLN A 205 -20.65 -6.74 13.51
C GLN A 205 -21.96 -6.73 12.72
N ALA A 206 -23.06 -6.65 13.46
CA ALA A 206 -24.37 -6.46 12.85
C ALA A 206 -24.29 -5.28 11.85
N PRO A 207 -24.99 -5.36 10.69
CA PRO A 207 -25.05 -4.26 9.75
C PRO A 207 -25.52 -3.01 10.49
N GLY A 208 -24.62 -2.01 10.65
CA GLY A 208 -24.91 -0.78 11.38
C GLY A 208 -24.06 -0.51 12.64
N ALA A 209 -23.32 -1.46 13.15
CA ALA A 209 -22.36 -1.21 14.23
C ALA A 209 -21.14 -0.43 13.71
N ARG A 210 -21.17 0.88 13.84
CA ARG A 210 -20.06 1.82 13.55
C ARG A 210 -19.01 1.80 14.67
N GLY A 211 -18.68 0.65 15.22
CA GLY A 211 -17.65 0.54 16.25
C GLY A 211 -16.28 0.49 15.61
N ASP A 212 -15.57 1.63 15.60
CA ASP A 212 -14.15 1.64 15.23
C ASP A 212 -13.35 0.81 16.24
N VAL A 213 -12.43 -0.02 15.75
CA VAL A 213 -11.45 -0.69 16.60
C VAL A 213 -10.51 0.38 17.16
N PRO A 214 -10.27 0.42 18.49
CA PRO A 214 -9.38 1.40 19.09
C PRO A 214 -7.99 1.32 18.46
N ARG A 215 -7.48 2.47 18.03
CA ARG A 215 -6.13 2.60 17.51
C ARG A 215 -5.20 3.15 18.57
N ARG A 216 -3.97 2.71 18.57
CA ARG A 216 -2.93 3.15 19.49
C ARG A 216 -1.85 3.91 18.72
N ARG A 217 -1.56 5.14 19.14
CA ARG A 217 -0.39 5.88 18.62
C ARG A 217 0.89 5.26 19.20
N ILE A 218 1.86 5.01 18.34
CA ILE A 218 3.17 4.52 18.73
C ILE A 218 4.09 5.73 18.84
N THR A 219 4.61 5.97 20.03
CA THR A 219 5.60 7.01 20.29
C THR A 219 6.97 6.38 20.43
N PHE A 220 7.95 6.90 19.73
CA PHE A 220 9.34 6.48 19.83
C PHE A 220 10.26 7.68 19.65
N VAL A 221 11.46 7.57 20.18
CA VAL A 221 12.52 8.56 19.99
C VAL A 221 13.63 7.89 19.20
N ALA A 222 13.86 8.38 17.98
CA ALA A 222 14.99 7.93 17.17
C ALA A 222 16.15 8.91 17.33
N LYS A 223 17.30 8.40 17.79
CA LYS A 223 18.55 9.16 17.79
C LYS A 223 19.31 8.84 16.52
N VAL A 224 19.48 9.84 15.68
CA VAL A 224 20.21 9.73 14.41
C VAL A 224 21.52 10.52 14.53
N LYS A 225 22.64 9.87 14.26
CA LYS A 225 23.92 10.55 14.11
C LYS A 225 24.02 11.06 12.68
N ILE A 226 24.03 12.36 12.50
CA ILE A 226 24.16 13.00 11.20
C ILE A 226 25.60 13.49 11.04
N ASP A 227 26.28 13.02 10.01
CA ASP A 227 27.54 13.59 9.55
C ASP A 227 27.20 14.77 8.63
N LYS A 228 27.21 15.98 9.19
CA LYS A 228 26.84 17.20 8.47
C LYS A 228 27.74 17.45 7.25
N PRO A 229 29.10 17.41 7.36
CA PRO A 229 29.97 17.59 6.21
C PRO A 229 29.68 16.64 5.06
N ALA A 230 29.52 15.34 5.33
CA ALA A 230 29.16 14.35 4.32
C ALA A 230 27.78 14.64 3.71
N THR A 231 26.82 15.05 4.54
CA THR A 231 25.47 15.43 4.08
C THR A 231 25.53 16.65 3.14
N TRP A 232 26.30 17.67 3.44
CA TRP A 232 26.42 18.86 2.59
C TRP A 232 27.06 18.55 1.24
N GLN A 233 28.10 17.70 1.23
CA GLN A 233 28.70 17.22 -0.02
C GLN A 233 27.68 16.46 -0.89
N GLN A 234 26.89 15.57 -0.27
CA GLN A 234 25.84 14.87 -0.97
C GLN A 234 24.77 15.82 -1.50
N MET A 235 24.29 16.76 -0.69
CA MET A 235 23.30 17.76 -1.12
C MET A 235 23.78 18.55 -2.32
N PHE A 236 25.04 18.97 -2.35
CA PHE A 236 25.64 19.66 -3.50
C PHE A 236 25.65 18.76 -4.74
N ASP A 237 26.12 17.53 -4.61
CA ASP A 237 26.19 16.58 -5.71
C ASP A 237 24.78 16.22 -6.26
N ASP A 238 23.78 16.12 -5.41
CA ASP A 238 22.39 15.87 -5.79
C ASP A 238 21.76 17.08 -6.48
N ALA A 239 22.00 18.30 -5.99
CA ALA A 239 21.54 19.53 -6.62
C ALA A 239 22.18 19.70 -8.03
N TRP A 240 23.52 19.50 -8.12
CA TRP A 240 24.23 19.56 -9.39
C TRP A 240 23.68 18.53 -10.39
N ARG A 241 23.44 17.29 -9.95
CA ARG A 241 22.91 16.19 -10.75
C ARG A 241 21.49 16.47 -11.22
N THR A 242 20.66 16.98 -10.32
CA THR A 242 19.28 17.37 -10.63
C THR A 242 19.25 18.43 -11.72
N MET A 243 20.06 19.47 -11.59
CA MET A 243 20.18 20.51 -12.63
C MET A 243 20.68 19.93 -13.95
N LYS A 244 21.73 19.11 -13.94
CA LYS A 244 22.30 18.52 -15.15
C LYS A 244 21.27 17.72 -15.96
N TYR A 245 20.41 16.94 -15.32
CA TYR A 245 19.50 16.02 -15.99
C TYR A 245 18.05 16.51 -16.15
N ARG A 246 17.67 17.54 -15.41
CA ARG A 246 16.31 18.08 -15.46
C ARG A 246 16.21 19.50 -16.02
N PHE A 247 17.33 20.14 -16.31
CA PHE A 247 17.31 21.43 -16.97
C PHE A 247 16.77 21.28 -18.39
N TYR A 248 15.94 22.23 -18.83
CA TYR A 248 15.25 22.16 -20.12
C TYR A 248 16.19 22.20 -21.34
N ASP A 249 17.37 22.81 -21.20
CA ASP A 249 18.40 22.84 -22.22
C ASP A 249 19.56 21.91 -21.85
N PRO A 250 19.74 20.76 -22.57
CA PRO A 250 20.83 19.83 -22.30
C PRO A 250 22.23 20.42 -22.42
N ALA A 251 22.36 21.50 -23.22
CA ALA A 251 23.62 22.19 -23.41
C ALA A 251 23.90 23.25 -22.33
N MET A 252 23.03 23.40 -21.31
CA MET A 252 23.16 24.33 -20.19
C MET A 252 23.46 25.80 -20.66
N HIS A 253 22.84 26.23 -21.76
CA HIS A 253 23.12 27.48 -22.45
C HIS A 253 24.60 27.67 -22.78
N GLY A 254 25.29 26.62 -23.22
CA GLY A 254 26.69 26.64 -23.54
C GLY A 254 27.64 26.77 -22.36
N LYS A 255 27.14 26.55 -21.12
CA LYS A 255 27.97 26.54 -19.91
C LYS A 255 28.50 25.17 -19.64
N ASP A 256 29.79 25.08 -19.34
CA ASP A 256 30.40 23.82 -18.87
C ASP A 256 29.95 23.56 -17.42
N TRP A 257 28.95 22.70 -17.29
CA TRP A 257 28.34 22.38 -16.01
C TRP A 257 29.23 21.48 -15.15
N ASP A 258 30.10 20.65 -15.78
CA ASP A 258 31.09 19.82 -15.07
C ASP A 258 32.23 20.71 -14.51
N ALA A 259 32.68 21.69 -15.26
CA ALA A 259 33.63 22.70 -14.77
C ALA A 259 33.05 23.51 -13.61
N ALA A 260 31.77 23.87 -13.66
CA ALA A 260 31.08 24.50 -12.53
C ALA A 260 31.12 23.63 -11.28
N ARG A 261 30.86 22.31 -11.40
CA ARG A 261 30.97 21.37 -10.28
C ARG A 261 32.39 21.34 -9.70
N ALA A 262 33.38 21.19 -10.57
CA ALA A 262 34.79 21.15 -10.14
C ALA A 262 35.21 22.39 -9.38
N LYS A 263 34.69 23.56 -9.78
CA LYS A 263 34.97 24.85 -9.13
C LYS A 263 34.31 25.01 -7.76
N TYR A 264 33.04 24.60 -7.62
CA TYR A 264 32.24 24.93 -6.45
C TYR A 264 32.22 23.80 -5.40
N ARG A 265 32.39 22.53 -5.80
CA ARG A 265 32.37 21.39 -4.88
C ARG A 265 33.37 21.48 -3.70
N PRO A 266 34.63 21.93 -3.91
CA PRO A 266 35.56 22.07 -2.78
C PRO A 266 35.11 23.11 -1.75
N LEU A 267 34.34 24.14 -2.15
CA LEU A 267 33.86 25.17 -1.25
C LEU A 267 32.84 24.65 -0.23
N VAL A 268 32.22 23.50 -0.49
CA VAL A 268 31.25 22.87 0.43
C VAL A 268 31.90 22.47 1.75
N GLU A 269 33.20 22.22 1.77
CA GLU A 269 33.95 21.90 3.00
C GLU A 269 34.04 23.10 3.96
N HIS A 270 33.83 24.31 3.46
CA HIS A 270 33.89 25.56 4.22
C HIS A 270 32.52 26.12 4.62
N VAL A 271 31.43 25.36 4.29
CA VAL A 271 30.08 25.74 4.69
C VAL A 271 29.78 25.13 6.05
N GLY A 272 29.53 25.95 7.07
CA GLY A 272 29.30 25.50 8.42
C GLY A 272 28.27 26.30 9.17
#